data_8f02c80efb584a2dbfa4f0de99989fcd
#
_entry.id   8f02c80efb584a2dbfa4f0de99989fcd
#
_cell.length_a   1.000
_cell.length_b   1.000
_cell.length_c   1.000
_cell.angle_alpha   90.00
_cell.angle_beta   90.00
_cell.angle_gamma   90.00
#
_symmetry.space_group_name_H-M   'P 1'
#
loop_
_entity.id
_entity.type
_entity.pdbx_description
1 polymer ?
#
loop_
_entity_poly.entity_id
_entity_poly.type
_entity_poly.pdbx_seq_one_letter_code
_entity_poly.pdbx_strand_id
1 'polypeptide(L)'
;MILNYLFRVDALMHTLGSDFPLHIAHKKIAHLNEQGELVKPDTPNGYKFETLVLDMVHMQDSCLAFEVDRTKEFAPVKNAEGVDSVATAQALLEQNGVVL
;
A
#
# COMPACT_ATOMS: atom_id res chain seq x y z
N MET A 1 7.16 -1.05 7.35
CA MET A 1 7.29 -2.26 6.52
C MET A 1 7.38 -1.83 5.08
N ILE A 2 8.36 -2.34 4.34
CA ILE A 2 8.51 -2.13 2.89
C ILE A 2 7.77 -3.29 2.23
N LEU A 3 6.79 -3.03 1.40
CA LEU A 3 5.92 -4.06 0.83
C LEU A 3 6.59 -4.84 -0.33
N ASN A 4 7.81 -5.32 -0.11
CA ASN A 4 8.52 -6.20 -1.04
C ASN A 4 8.43 -7.63 -0.54
N TYR A 5 7.96 -8.53 -1.39
CA TYR A 5 7.78 -9.94 -1.07
C TYR A 5 8.47 -10.82 -2.10
N LEU A 6 9.12 -11.86 -1.60
CA LEU A 6 9.66 -12.94 -2.42
C LEU A 6 8.97 -14.23 -2.00
N PHE A 7 8.21 -14.82 -2.90
CA PHE A 7 7.50 -16.08 -2.68
C PHE A 7 8.14 -17.19 -3.50
N ARG A 8 8.17 -18.39 -2.93
CA ARG A 8 8.39 -19.59 -3.72
C ARG A 8 7.15 -19.83 -4.59
N VAL A 9 7.37 -20.21 -5.85
CA VAL A 9 6.26 -20.38 -6.82
C VAL A 9 5.32 -21.50 -6.38
N ASP A 10 5.85 -22.62 -5.91
CA ASP A 10 5.06 -23.74 -5.42
C ASP A 10 4.19 -23.36 -4.22
N ALA A 11 4.75 -22.63 -3.25
CA ALA A 11 4.01 -22.13 -2.10
C ALA A 11 2.93 -21.12 -2.52
N LEU A 12 3.23 -20.23 -3.47
CA LEU A 12 2.25 -19.29 -4.02
C LEU A 12 1.10 -20.02 -4.74
N MET A 13 1.39 -21.08 -5.48
CA MET A 13 0.38 -21.86 -6.18
C MET A 13 -0.64 -22.49 -5.21
N HIS A 14 -0.24 -22.82 -3.98
CA HIS A 14 -1.15 -23.32 -2.94
C HIS A 14 -2.16 -22.28 -2.46
N THR A 15 -1.88 -20.98 -2.62
CA THR A 15 -2.82 -19.91 -2.25
C THR A 15 -3.84 -19.61 -3.34
N LEU A 16 -3.63 -20.12 -4.57
CA LEU A 16 -4.59 -19.95 -5.67
C LEU A 16 -5.89 -20.70 -5.35
N GLY A 17 -7.00 -19.99 -5.47
CA GLY A 17 -8.31 -20.55 -5.16
C GLY A 17 -8.69 -20.51 -3.68
N SER A 18 -7.84 -19.99 -2.82
CA SER A 18 -8.18 -19.71 -1.43
C SER A 18 -8.94 -18.40 -1.30
N ASP A 19 -9.87 -18.34 -0.35
CA ASP A 19 -10.58 -17.11 -0.06
C ASP A 19 -9.69 -16.13 0.72
N PHE A 20 -9.51 -14.94 0.17
CA PHE A 20 -8.79 -13.85 0.84
C PHE A 20 -9.71 -13.14 1.83
N PRO A 21 -9.20 -12.76 3.01
CA PRO A 21 -9.97 -11.95 3.94
C PRO A 21 -10.30 -10.60 3.32
N LEU A 22 -11.53 -10.15 3.55
CA LEU A 22 -12.00 -8.86 3.09
C LEU A 22 -11.77 -7.82 4.19
N HIS A 23 -10.92 -6.84 3.89
CA HIS A 23 -10.67 -5.71 4.77
C HIS A 23 -11.70 -4.61 4.50
N ILE A 24 -12.30 -4.11 5.58
CA ILE A 24 -13.34 -3.08 5.52
C ILE A 24 -12.79 -1.83 6.19
N ALA A 25 -12.73 -0.74 5.44
CA ALA A 25 -12.30 0.57 5.95
C ALA A 25 -13.43 1.60 5.83
N HIS A 26 -13.82 2.19 6.96
CA HIS A 26 -14.77 3.31 7.00
C HIS A 26 -14.04 4.60 6.61
N LYS A 27 -14.44 5.23 5.52
CA LYS A 27 -13.72 6.32 4.87
C LYS A 27 -14.62 7.52 4.57
N LYS A 28 -14.01 8.70 4.50
CA LYS A 28 -14.62 9.89 3.90
C LYS A 28 -14.59 9.74 2.38
N ILE A 29 -15.74 9.52 1.77
CA ILE A 29 -15.85 9.31 0.32
C ILE A 29 -16.54 10.53 -0.29
N ALA A 30 -15.80 11.22 -1.14
CA ALA A 30 -16.38 12.31 -1.93
C ALA A 30 -17.42 11.73 -2.89
N HIS A 31 -18.56 12.40 -2.99
CA HIS A 31 -19.70 11.97 -3.80
C HIS A 31 -20.40 13.17 -4.44
N LEU A 32 -21.20 12.92 -5.43
CA LEU A 32 -22.10 13.94 -5.99
C LEU A 32 -23.42 13.94 -5.21
N ASN A 33 -23.89 15.14 -4.85
CA ASN A 33 -25.24 15.30 -4.29
C ASN A 33 -26.31 15.21 -5.39
N GLU A 34 -27.57 15.34 -5.01
CA GLU A 34 -28.70 15.30 -5.95
C GLU A 34 -28.67 16.43 -7.01
N GLN A 35 -27.97 17.52 -6.73
CA GLN A 35 -27.76 18.65 -7.63
C GLN A 35 -26.55 18.47 -8.56
N GLY A 36 -25.78 17.35 -8.42
CA GLY A 36 -24.58 17.06 -9.21
C GLY A 36 -23.32 17.78 -8.73
N GLU A 37 -23.32 18.36 -7.53
CA GLU A 37 -22.16 19.03 -6.95
C GLU A 37 -21.30 18.07 -6.15
N LEU A 38 -19.96 18.24 -6.21
CA LEU A 38 -19.02 17.42 -5.47
C LEU A 38 -19.00 17.78 -3.99
N VAL A 39 -19.44 16.86 -3.16
CA VAL A 39 -19.42 16.97 -1.70
C VAL A 39 -18.23 16.18 -1.16
N LYS A 40 -17.41 16.83 -0.33
CA LYS A 40 -16.33 16.18 0.44
C LYS A 40 -16.75 16.15 1.90
N PRO A 41 -17.10 14.97 2.45
CA PRO A 41 -17.61 14.87 3.81
C PRO A 41 -16.52 15.10 4.85
N ASP A 42 -16.89 15.70 5.98
CA ASP A 42 -16.00 15.91 7.12
C ASP A 42 -15.89 14.65 8.02
N THR A 43 -16.85 13.77 7.92
CA THR A 43 -16.90 12.50 8.64
C THR A 43 -16.96 11.31 7.66
N PRO A 44 -16.50 10.12 8.07
CA PRO A 44 -16.66 8.92 7.26
C PRO A 44 -18.13 8.66 6.94
N ASN A 45 -18.41 8.41 5.67
CA ASN A 45 -19.77 8.23 5.13
C ASN A 45 -19.95 6.97 4.29
N GLY A 46 -18.89 6.18 4.12
CA GLY A 46 -18.96 4.95 3.33
C GLY A 46 -17.85 3.97 3.65
N TYR A 47 -17.99 2.77 3.12
CA TYR A 47 -17.05 1.68 3.32
C TYR A 47 -16.30 1.36 2.05
N LYS A 48 -14.97 1.22 2.17
CA LYS A 48 -14.10 0.68 1.12
C LYS A 48 -13.77 -0.76 1.48
N PHE A 49 -13.90 -1.64 0.50
CA PHE A 49 -13.58 -3.05 0.61
C PHE A 49 -12.33 -3.33 -0.20
N GLU A 50 -11.38 -4.05 0.38
CA GLU A 50 -10.15 -4.41 -0.31
C GLU A 50 -9.58 -5.74 0.21
N THR A 51 -8.91 -6.49 -0.68
CA THR A 51 -8.06 -7.62 -0.35
C THR A 51 -6.61 -7.18 -0.43
N LEU A 52 -5.75 -7.70 0.43
CA LEU A 52 -4.37 -7.27 0.54
C LEU A 52 -3.41 -8.41 0.19
N VAL A 53 -2.39 -8.12 -0.60
CA VAL A 53 -1.29 -9.08 -0.87
C VAL A 53 -0.61 -9.52 0.42
N LEU A 54 -0.62 -8.65 1.46
CA LEU A 54 -0.09 -8.98 2.78
C LEU A 54 -0.74 -10.23 3.39
N ASP A 55 -2.01 -10.49 3.10
CA ASP A 55 -2.72 -11.66 3.62
C ASP A 55 -2.12 -12.97 3.08
N MET A 56 -1.51 -12.96 1.90
CA MET A 56 -0.80 -14.12 1.35
C MET A 56 0.34 -14.59 2.26
N VAL A 57 0.95 -13.68 3.03
CA VAL A 57 2.02 -14.03 3.99
C VAL A 57 1.46 -14.92 5.10
N HIS A 58 0.24 -14.63 5.57
CA HIS A 58 -0.44 -15.44 6.59
C HIS A 58 -0.89 -16.82 6.09
N MET A 59 -0.97 -16.97 4.77
CA MET A 59 -1.37 -18.24 4.13
C MET A 59 -0.16 -19.17 3.87
N GLN A 60 1.05 -18.72 4.19
CA GLN A 60 2.27 -19.51 4.04
C GLN A 60 2.59 -20.29 5.32
N ASP A 61 3.15 -21.50 5.17
CA ASP A 61 3.59 -22.33 6.31
C ASP A 61 4.73 -21.66 7.10
N SER A 62 5.52 -20.82 6.44
CA SER A 62 6.63 -20.10 7.06
C SER A 62 6.90 -18.77 6.36
N CYS A 63 7.41 -17.83 7.11
CA CYS A 63 7.81 -16.51 6.62
C CYS A 63 9.10 -16.08 7.29
N LEU A 64 10.03 -15.53 6.51
CA LEU A 64 11.26 -14.89 6.99
C LEU A 64 11.13 -13.36 6.82
N ALA A 65 11.20 -12.64 7.93
CA ALA A 65 11.34 -11.20 7.91
C ALA A 65 12.80 -10.82 7.63
N PHE A 66 13.04 -10.08 6.56
CA PHE A 66 14.36 -9.59 6.18
C PHE A 66 14.47 -8.10 6.51
N GLU A 67 15.42 -7.73 7.37
CA GLU A 67 15.66 -6.35 7.74
C GLU A 67 16.47 -5.63 6.66
N VAL A 68 16.05 -4.43 6.30
CA VAL A 68 16.72 -3.57 5.32
C VAL A 68 16.85 -2.14 5.84
N ASP A 69 17.85 -1.42 5.32
CA ASP A 69 17.96 0.02 5.57
C ASP A 69 16.87 0.77 4.79
N ARG A 70 15.89 1.30 5.52
CA ARG A 70 14.75 2.01 4.94
C ARG A 70 15.16 3.16 4.04
N THR A 71 16.24 3.86 4.37
CA THR A 71 16.72 5.03 3.59
C THR A 71 17.29 4.64 2.23
N LYS A 72 17.68 3.37 2.08
CA LYS A 72 18.21 2.82 0.83
C LYS A 72 17.16 2.10 -0.01
N GLU A 73 16.16 1.53 0.66
CA GLU A 73 15.25 0.57 0.03
C GLU A 73 13.83 1.10 -0.16
N PHE A 74 13.54 2.34 0.30
CA PHE A 74 12.16 2.82 0.30
C PHE A 74 12.04 4.33 0.10
N ALA A 75 11.51 4.74 -1.05
CA ALA A 75 11.27 6.14 -1.44
C ALA A 75 9.86 6.31 -2.01
N PRO A 76 8.80 6.20 -1.18
CA PRO A 76 7.43 6.24 -1.68
C PRO A 76 7.01 7.65 -2.10
N VAL A 77 6.09 7.71 -3.08
CA VAL A 77 5.39 8.93 -3.48
C VAL A 77 3.91 8.73 -3.25
N LYS A 78 3.36 9.40 -2.24
CA LYS A 78 1.95 9.32 -1.85
C LYS A 78 1.28 10.69 -1.76
N ASN A 79 2.06 11.73 -1.47
CA ASN A 79 1.59 13.09 -1.23
C ASN A 79 2.13 14.04 -2.28
N ALA A 80 1.40 15.12 -2.54
CA ALA A 80 1.87 16.19 -3.43
C ALA A 80 3.09 16.91 -2.85
N GLU A 81 3.08 17.13 -1.52
CA GLU A 81 4.11 17.86 -0.80
C GLU A 81 4.38 17.21 0.57
N GLY A 82 5.51 17.55 1.20
CA GLY A 82 5.91 17.07 2.52
C GLY A 82 6.43 15.63 2.50
N VAL A 83 6.08 14.85 3.50
CA VAL A 83 6.54 13.47 3.66
C VAL A 83 5.96 12.58 2.55
N ASP A 84 6.77 11.63 2.08
CA ASP A 84 6.38 10.70 1.01
C ASP A 84 5.92 11.43 -0.27
N SER A 85 6.60 12.51 -0.65
CA SER A 85 6.39 13.29 -1.87
C SER A 85 7.45 13.01 -2.94
N VAL A 86 7.25 13.56 -4.13
CA VAL A 86 8.26 13.50 -5.21
C VAL A 86 9.58 14.08 -4.72
N ALA A 87 9.56 15.24 -4.05
CA ALA A 87 10.77 15.91 -3.56
C ALA A 87 11.55 15.05 -2.55
N THR A 88 10.85 14.39 -1.60
CA THR A 88 11.52 13.50 -0.63
C THR A 88 12.05 12.22 -1.28
N ALA A 89 11.36 11.69 -2.29
CA ALA A 89 11.84 10.52 -3.03
C ALA A 89 13.09 10.85 -3.87
N GLN A 90 13.11 11.99 -4.55
CA GLN A 90 14.27 12.46 -5.30
C GLN A 90 15.48 12.63 -4.38
N ALA A 91 15.32 13.31 -3.23
CA ALA A 91 16.40 13.50 -2.26
C ALA A 91 16.99 12.17 -1.75
N LEU A 92 16.14 11.15 -1.50
CA LEU A 92 16.61 9.82 -1.11
C LEU A 92 17.35 9.11 -2.24
N LEU A 93 16.91 9.22 -3.48
CA LEU A 93 17.57 8.63 -4.64
C LEU A 93 18.94 9.27 -4.87
N GLU A 94 19.03 10.60 -4.82
CA GLU A 94 20.30 11.35 -4.92
C GLU A 94 21.28 10.96 -3.80
N GLN A 95 20.79 10.86 -2.56
CA GLN A 95 21.58 10.39 -1.40
C GLN A 95 22.16 8.99 -1.63
N ASN A 96 21.46 8.14 -2.37
CA ASN A 96 21.89 6.80 -2.74
C ASN A 96 22.69 6.74 -4.06
N GLY A 97 23.09 7.89 -4.60
CA GLY A 97 23.96 7.98 -5.76
C GLY A 97 23.25 7.89 -7.12
N VAL A 98 21.94 8.00 -7.15
CA VAL A 98 21.17 8.07 -8.40
C VAL A 98 21.25 9.50 -8.94
N VAL A 99 21.63 9.64 -10.20
CA VAL A 99 21.59 10.91 -10.93
C VAL A 99 20.23 11.03 -11.58
N LEU A 100 19.48 12.07 -11.23
CA LEU A 100 18.13 12.36 -11.75
C LEU A 100 18.15 13.41 -12.83
#